data_5ee075ea6fe932aac38903913053b725
#
_entry.id   5ee075ea6fe932aac38903913053b725
#
_cell.length_a   1.000
_cell.length_b   1.000
_cell.length_c   1.000
_cell.angle_alpha   90.00
_cell.angle_beta   90.00
_cell.angle_gamma   90.00
#
_symmetry.space_group_name_H-M   'P 1'
#
loop_
_entity.id
_entity.type
_entity.pdbx_description
1 polymer ?
#
loop_
_entity_poly.entity_id
_entity_poly.type
_entity_poly.pdbx_seq_one_letter_code
_entity_poly.pdbx_strand_id
1 'polypeptide(L)'
;EETQELLDEYNELYNWEYNDMCDFIENYGETEFLTYYETYHRLCEDYDQNLIDEFAEHYDVDTIEHFDEMYQGQYDSGAEFAEMIASDCGYVSRDMPSWIEIDWQKTWDNALSYDYTQIGYAIFNDNY
;
A
#
# COMPACT_ATOMS: atom_id res chain seq x y z
N GLU A 1 -30.67 9.46 13.42
CA GLU A 1 -30.28 8.14 12.92
C GLU A 1 -29.06 7.62 13.68
N GLU A 2 -28.95 6.32 13.77
CA GLU A 2 -27.85 5.68 14.47
C GLU A 2 -26.48 6.03 13.87
N THR A 3 -26.41 6.14 12.54
CA THR A 3 -25.16 6.48 11.84
C THR A 3 -24.70 7.90 12.21
N GLN A 4 -25.64 8.85 12.24
CA GLN A 4 -25.29 10.23 12.60
C GLN A 4 -24.81 10.33 14.05
N GLU A 5 -25.44 9.61 14.96
CA GLU A 5 -25.02 9.56 16.36
C GLU A 5 -23.63 8.98 16.51
N LEU A 6 -23.34 7.94 15.73
CA LEU A 6 -22.02 7.31 15.70
C LEU A 6 -20.95 8.28 15.19
N LEU A 7 -21.25 9.01 14.12
CA LEU A 7 -20.32 9.99 13.57
C LEU A 7 -20.07 11.14 14.55
N ASP A 8 -21.12 11.60 15.25
CA ASP A 8 -20.98 12.63 16.28
C ASP A 8 -20.06 12.16 17.40
N GLU A 9 -20.22 10.90 17.83
CA GLU A 9 -19.38 10.30 18.87
C GLU A 9 -17.91 10.25 18.44
N TYR A 10 -17.64 9.77 17.23
CA TYR A 10 -16.27 9.66 16.75
C TYR A 10 -15.65 11.04 16.46
N ASN A 11 -16.42 11.98 15.99
CA ASN A 11 -15.91 13.35 15.84
C ASN A 11 -15.48 13.92 17.18
N GLU A 12 -16.28 13.70 18.23
CA GLU A 12 -15.97 14.17 19.56
C GLU A 12 -14.76 13.44 20.17
N LEU A 13 -14.70 12.11 20.04
CA LEU A 13 -13.63 11.31 20.65
C LEU A 13 -12.30 11.40 19.91
N TYR A 14 -12.32 11.45 18.59
CA TYR A 14 -11.12 11.35 17.77
C TYR A 14 -10.88 12.58 16.91
N ASN A 15 -11.81 13.50 16.87
CA ASN A 15 -11.75 14.70 16.05
C ASN A 15 -11.67 14.38 14.55
N TRP A 16 -12.24 13.26 14.11
CA TRP A 16 -12.34 12.92 12.71
C TRP A 16 -13.38 13.80 12.01
N GLU A 17 -13.08 14.20 10.78
CA GLU A 17 -13.98 15.05 10.03
C GLU A 17 -15.17 14.27 9.46
N TYR A 18 -16.36 14.87 9.53
CA TYR A 18 -17.60 14.22 9.05
C TYR A 18 -17.51 13.83 7.57
N ASN A 19 -16.98 14.74 6.74
CA ASN A 19 -16.89 14.48 5.30
C ASN A 19 -16.02 13.24 5.00
N ASP A 20 -14.91 13.12 5.70
CA ASP A 20 -13.99 11.99 5.53
C ASP A 20 -14.64 10.69 5.98
N MET A 21 -15.35 10.71 7.11
CA MET A 21 -16.06 9.54 7.60
C MET A 21 -17.18 9.12 6.66
N CYS A 22 -17.96 10.08 6.17
CA CYS A 22 -19.05 9.82 5.24
C CYS A 22 -18.55 9.26 3.91
N ASP A 23 -17.45 9.80 3.39
CA ASP A 23 -16.82 9.32 2.16
C ASP A 23 -16.37 7.87 2.30
N PHE A 24 -15.77 7.52 3.44
CA PHE A 24 -15.35 6.15 3.69
C PHE A 24 -16.55 5.20 3.73
N ILE A 25 -17.62 5.58 4.40
CA ILE A 25 -18.83 4.76 4.49
C ILE A 25 -19.44 4.59 3.10
N GLU A 26 -19.49 5.65 2.30
CA GLU A 26 -20.01 5.59 0.94
C GLU A 26 -19.21 4.65 0.04
N ASN A 27 -17.88 4.67 0.19
CA ASN A 27 -16.99 3.88 -0.66
C ASN A 27 -16.83 2.43 -0.20
N TYR A 28 -16.87 2.17 1.11
CA TYR A 28 -16.53 0.85 1.67
C TYR A 28 -17.62 0.23 2.52
N GLY A 29 -18.56 1.02 3.03
CA GLY A 29 -19.67 0.54 3.83
C GLY A 29 -19.53 0.86 5.31
N GLU A 30 -20.65 0.82 6.02
CA GLU A 30 -20.72 1.13 7.45
C GLU A 30 -19.98 0.09 8.31
N THR A 31 -20.14 -1.19 7.96
CA THR A 31 -19.47 -2.28 8.69
C THR A 31 -17.96 -2.14 8.60
N GLU A 32 -17.46 -1.82 7.40
CA GLU A 32 -16.04 -1.61 7.17
C GLU A 32 -15.54 -0.36 7.89
N PHE A 33 -16.38 0.68 7.97
CA PHE A 33 -16.06 1.89 8.73
C PHE A 33 -15.80 1.56 10.21
N LEU A 34 -16.68 0.79 10.82
CA LEU A 34 -16.55 0.45 12.24
C LEU A 34 -15.27 -0.34 12.53
N THR A 35 -14.84 -1.15 11.60
CA THR A 35 -13.70 -2.04 11.79
C THR A 35 -12.37 -1.42 11.35
N TYR A 36 -12.36 -0.69 10.25
CA TYR A 36 -11.11 -0.32 9.56
C TYR A 36 -10.84 1.18 9.47
N TYR A 37 -11.78 2.05 9.78
CA TYR A 37 -11.59 3.49 9.57
C TYR A 37 -10.42 4.06 10.39
N GLU A 38 -10.21 3.59 11.61
CA GLU A 38 -9.09 4.04 12.45
C GLU A 38 -7.75 3.78 11.73
N THR A 39 -7.59 2.58 11.18
CA THR A 39 -6.40 2.19 10.42
C THR A 39 -6.28 3.05 9.15
N TYR A 40 -7.38 3.21 8.43
CA TYR A 40 -7.42 4.03 7.21
C TYR A 40 -6.99 5.46 7.50
N HIS A 41 -7.55 6.06 8.54
CA HIS A 41 -7.23 7.43 8.94
C HIS A 41 -5.74 7.58 9.30
N ARG A 42 -5.21 6.63 10.06
CA ARG A 42 -3.79 6.61 10.44
C ARG A 42 -2.89 6.52 9.20
N LEU A 43 -3.23 5.66 8.28
CA LEU A 43 -2.45 5.50 7.04
C LEU A 43 -2.49 6.77 6.19
N CYS A 44 -3.61 7.47 6.15
CA CYS A 44 -3.73 8.72 5.41
C CYS A 44 -2.88 9.85 5.98
N GLU A 45 -2.47 9.76 7.24
CA GLU A 45 -1.54 10.71 7.84
C GLU A 45 -0.11 10.48 7.38
N ASP A 46 0.25 9.21 7.12
CA ASP A 46 1.62 8.82 6.76
C ASP A 46 1.82 8.66 5.24
N TYR A 47 0.75 8.35 4.52
CA TYR A 47 0.80 8.02 3.08
C TYR A 47 -0.26 8.81 2.33
N ASP A 48 -0.13 8.85 1.01
CA ASP A 48 -1.11 9.51 0.12
C ASP A 48 -2.44 8.74 0.17
N GLN A 49 -3.53 9.46 0.39
CA GLN A 49 -4.87 8.88 0.42
C GLN A 49 -5.20 8.11 -0.88
N ASN A 50 -4.78 8.65 -2.03
CA ASN A 50 -5.02 7.98 -3.30
C ASN A 50 -4.34 6.61 -3.37
N LEU A 51 -3.14 6.51 -2.81
CA LEU A 51 -2.42 5.23 -2.74
C LEU A 51 -3.17 4.22 -1.88
N ILE A 52 -3.67 4.66 -0.74
CA ILE A 52 -4.41 3.78 0.17
C ILE A 52 -5.72 3.31 -0.47
N ASP A 53 -6.43 4.21 -1.16
CA ASP A 53 -7.66 3.88 -1.87
C ASP A 53 -7.40 2.88 -3.01
N GLU A 54 -6.33 3.07 -3.77
CA GLU A 54 -5.93 2.13 -4.82
C GLU A 54 -5.54 0.76 -4.24
N PHE A 55 -4.86 0.76 -3.11
CA PHE A 55 -4.50 -0.47 -2.40
C PHE A 55 -5.76 -1.23 -1.95
N ALA A 56 -6.71 -0.53 -1.34
CA ALA A 56 -7.97 -1.13 -0.89
C ALA A 56 -8.80 -1.65 -2.08
N GLU A 57 -8.76 -0.97 -3.22
CA GLU A 57 -9.44 -1.41 -4.42
C GLU A 57 -8.80 -2.67 -5.00
N HIS A 58 -7.48 -2.77 -4.97
CA HIS A 58 -6.75 -3.90 -5.52
C HIS A 58 -6.84 -5.15 -4.64
N TYR A 59 -6.67 -5.00 -3.33
CA TYR A 59 -6.68 -6.14 -2.39
C TYR A 59 -8.04 -6.33 -1.74
N ASP A 60 -8.44 -5.43 -0.91
CA ASP A 60 -9.70 -5.28 -0.20
C ASP A 60 -9.44 -4.31 0.95
N VAL A 61 -10.48 -3.70 1.48
CA VAL A 61 -10.32 -2.73 2.56
C VAL A 61 -9.72 -3.36 3.84
N ASP A 62 -10.02 -4.63 4.10
CA ASP A 62 -9.51 -5.32 5.29
C ASP A 62 -7.99 -5.54 5.23
N THR A 63 -7.42 -5.58 4.04
CA THR A 63 -5.98 -5.77 3.85
C THR A 63 -5.18 -4.54 4.27
N ILE A 64 -5.82 -3.37 4.44
CA ILE A 64 -5.10 -2.17 4.88
C ILE A 64 -4.42 -2.34 6.25
N GLU A 65 -4.88 -3.27 7.07
CA GLU A 65 -4.22 -3.55 8.35
C GLU A 65 -2.81 -4.10 8.18
N HIS A 66 -2.52 -4.67 7.01
CA HIS A 66 -1.20 -5.20 6.65
C HIS A 66 -0.39 -4.24 5.77
N PHE A 67 -0.92 -3.04 5.51
CA PHE A 67 -0.27 -2.08 4.60
C PHE A 67 1.19 -1.86 4.95
N ASP A 68 1.50 -1.58 6.22
CA ASP A 68 2.87 -1.31 6.66
C ASP A 68 3.80 -2.50 6.45
N GLU A 69 3.29 -3.72 6.63
CA GLU A 69 4.08 -4.94 6.43
C GLU A 69 4.35 -5.22 4.96
N MET A 70 3.41 -4.86 4.09
CA MET A 70 3.48 -5.13 2.66
C MET A 70 4.28 -4.08 1.90
N TYR A 71 4.28 -2.83 2.38
CA TYR A 71 4.83 -1.69 1.65
C TYR A 71 6.35 -1.75 1.58
N GLN A 72 6.90 -1.73 0.36
CA GLN A 72 8.34 -1.81 0.13
C GLN A 72 8.97 -0.47 -0.26
N GLY A 73 8.16 0.55 -0.50
CA GLY A 73 8.63 1.86 -0.91
C GLY A 73 8.17 2.22 -2.32
N GLN A 74 8.65 3.36 -2.81
CA GLN A 74 8.32 3.85 -4.14
C GLN A 74 9.50 3.68 -5.07
N TYR A 75 9.24 3.23 -6.29
CA TYR A 75 10.23 2.99 -7.32
C TYR A 75 9.65 3.43 -8.66
N ASP A 76 10.50 3.91 -9.56
CA ASP A 76 10.05 4.35 -10.89
C ASP A 76 9.51 3.19 -11.72
N SER A 77 10.00 1.97 -11.46
CA SER A 77 9.56 0.78 -12.19
C SER A 77 9.84 -0.48 -11.37
N GLY A 78 9.22 -1.59 -11.78
CA GLY A 78 9.55 -2.90 -11.22
C GLY A 78 11.01 -3.28 -11.47
N ALA A 79 11.57 -2.85 -12.60
CA ALA A 79 12.98 -3.08 -12.92
C ALA A 79 13.91 -2.42 -11.89
N GLU A 80 13.62 -1.20 -11.48
CA GLU A 80 14.40 -0.48 -10.46
C GLU A 80 14.32 -1.20 -9.11
N PHE A 81 13.12 -1.67 -8.74
CA PHE A 81 12.93 -2.45 -7.52
C PHE A 81 13.75 -3.75 -7.57
N ALA A 82 13.73 -4.46 -8.71
CA ALA A 82 14.47 -5.71 -8.88
C ALA A 82 15.98 -5.48 -8.70
N GLU A 83 16.51 -4.41 -9.28
CA GLU A 83 17.92 -4.05 -9.12
C GLU A 83 18.28 -3.76 -7.67
N MET A 84 17.42 -3.02 -6.97
CA MET A 84 17.63 -2.69 -5.57
C MET A 84 17.65 -3.95 -4.69
N ILE A 85 16.66 -4.83 -4.85
CA ILE A 85 16.57 -6.07 -4.09
C ILE A 85 17.80 -6.96 -4.31
N ALA A 86 18.21 -7.11 -5.58
CA ALA A 86 19.37 -7.95 -5.90
C ALA A 86 20.65 -7.40 -5.29
N SER A 87 20.80 -6.08 -5.30
CA SER A 87 21.99 -5.42 -4.72
C SER A 87 22.00 -5.53 -3.18
N ASP A 88 20.87 -5.29 -2.54
CA ASP A 88 20.76 -5.31 -1.08
C ASP A 88 20.91 -6.73 -0.51
N CYS A 89 20.44 -7.74 -1.24
CA CYS A 89 20.56 -9.13 -0.81
C CYS A 89 21.90 -9.77 -1.20
N GLY A 90 22.77 -9.01 -1.88
CA GLY A 90 24.10 -9.50 -2.26
C GLY A 90 24.10 -10.49 -3.42
N TYR A 91 23.03 -10.54 -4.20
CA TYR A 91 22.97 -11.44 -5.37
C TYR A 91 23.78 -10.94 -6.55
N VAL A 92 24.13 -9.64 -6.57
CA VAL A 92 24.95 -9.03 -7.59
C VAL A 92 26.27 -8.62 -6.97
N SER A 93 27.38 -9.17 -7.48
CA SER A 93 28.72 -8.88 -6.99
C SER A 93 29.16 -7.49 -7.41
N ARG A 94 29.86 -6.77 -6.52
CA ARG A 94 30.50 -5.50 -6.84
C ARG A 94 31.63 -5.67 -7.86
N ASP A 95 32.19 -6.88 -7.91
CA ASP A 95 33.27 -7.24 -8.82
C ASP A 95 32.78 -7.67 -10.19
N MET A 96 31.45 -7.67 -10.40
CA MET A 96 30.88 -8.03 -11.70
C MET A 96 31.38 -7.06 -12.78
N PRO A 97 31.92 -7.56 -13.90
CA PRO A 97 32.39 -6.71 -14.97
C PRO A 97 31.28 -5.80 -15.50
N SER A 98 31.63 -4.55 -15.83
CA SER A 98 30.66 -3.56 -16.28
C SER A 98 30.02 -3.91 -17.63
N TRP A 99 30.64 -4.82 -18.41
CA TRP A 99 30.08 -5.23 -19.70
C TRP A 99 29.00 -6.30 -19.57
N ILE A 100 28.77 -6.86 -18.37
CA ILE A 100 27.68 -7.78 -18.13
C ILE A 100 26.42 -6.94 -17.86
N GLU A 101 25.41 -7.16 -18.65
CA GLU A 101 24.13 -6.47 -18.51
C GLU A 101 23.08 -7.42 -17.97
N ILE A 102 22.26 -6.92 -17.04
CA ILE A 102 21.14 -7.66 -16.48
C ILE A 102 19.84 -6.97 -16.92
N ASP A 103 18.93 -7.74 -17.50
CA ASP A 103 17.61 -7.21 -17.88
C ASP A 103 16.70 -7.21 -16.64
N TRP A 104 16.73 -6.12 -15.91
CA TRP A 104 15.96 -5.97 -14.67
C TRP A 104 14.44 -6.01 -14.91
N GLN A 105 13.99 -5.56 -16.09
CA GLN A 105 12.57 -5.61 -16.42
C GLN A 105 12.10 -7.07 -16.58
N LYS A 106 12.92 -7.91 -17.22
CA LYS A 106 12.61 -9.34 -17.31
C LYS A 106 12.67 -10.03 -15.98
N THR A 107 13.61 -9.63 -15.11
CA THR A 107 13.69 -10.15 -13.74
C THR A 107 12.40 -9.85 -12.97
N TRP A 108 11.90 -8.61 -13.10
CA TRP A 108 10.62 -8.24 -12.50
C TRP A 108 9.48 -9.07 -13.11
N ASP A 109 9.35 -9.06 -14.44
CA ASP A 109 8.22 -9.70 -15.13
C ASP A 109 8.16 -11.21 -14.89
N ASN A 110 9.31 -11.88 -14.86
CA ASN A 110 9.37 -13.35 -14.84
C ASN A 110 9.51 -13.95 -13.45
N ALA A 111 9.84 -13.14 -12.45
CA ALA A 111 10.09 -13.64 -11.10
C ALA A 111 9.41 -12.79 -10.02
N LEU A 112 9.81 -11.54 -9.86
CA LEU A 112 9.36 -10.72 -8.72
C LEU A 112 7.89 -10.32 -8.80
N SER A 113 7.34 -10.13 -10.00
CA SER A 113 5.94 -9.75 -10.16
C SER A 113 4.95 -10.81 -9.66
N TYR A 114 5.41 -12.03 -9.41
CA TYR A 114 4.59 -13.08 -8.81
C TYR A 114 4.47 -12.93 -7.29
N ASP A 115 5.44 -12.29 -6.65
CA ASP A 115 5.48 -12.13 -5.19
C ASP A 115 5.23 -10.69 -4.75
N TYR A 116 5.30 -9.73 -5.67
CA TYR A 116 5.13 -8.31 -5.38
C TYR A 116 4.11 -7.71 -6.34
N THR A 117 3.42 -6.68 -5.88
CA THR A 117 2.43 -5.94 -6.67
C THR A 117 2.85 -4.48 -6.76
N GLN A 118 2.81 -3.91 -7.96
CA GLN A 118 3.07 -2.49 -8.18
C GLN A 118 1.75 -1.75 -8.34
N ILE A 119 1.55 -0.72 -7.50
CA ILE A 119 0.40 0.18 -7.57
C ILE A 119 0.97 1.58 -7.75
N GLY A 120 0.84 2.14 -8.95
CA GLY A 120 1.52 3.39 -9.30
C GLY A 120 3.03 3.22 -9.17
N TYR A 121 3.66 3.99 -8.29
CA TYR A 121 5.10 3.86 -8.00
C TYR A 121 5.38 3.05 -6.74
N ALA A 122 4.34 2.63 -6.02
CA ALA A 122 4.52 1.85 -4.79
C ALA A 122 4.56 0.36 -5.06
N ILE A 123 5.43 -0.35 -4.35
CA ILE A 123 5.58 -1.80 -4.46
C ILE A 123 5.16 -2.43 -3.13
N PHE A 124 4.38 -3.51 -3.21
CA PHE A 124 3.87 -4.23 -2.05
C PHE A 124 4.25 -5.70 -2.13
N ASN A 125 4.61 -6.28 -0.97
CA ASN A 125 4.94 -7.71 -0.87
C ASN A 125 3.65 -8.49 -0.63
N ASP A 126 3.32 -9.40 -1.54
CA ASP A 126 2.11 -10.23 -1.44
C ASP A 126 2.26 -11.39 -0.44
N ASN A 127 3.47 -11.64 0.03
CA ASN A 127 3.79 -12.71 1.00
C ASN A 127 3.96 -12.16 2.43
N TYR A 128 3.07 -11.30 2.82
CA TYR A 128 3.08 -10.67 4.14
C TYR A 128 2.64 -11.62 5.26
#